data_598ac769d546194a60e4b4b80e3da941
#
_entry.id   598ac769d546194a60e4b4b80e3da941
#
_cell.length_a   1.000
_cell.length_b   1.000
_cell.length_c   1.000
_cell.angle_alpha   90.00
_cell.angle_beta   90.00
_cell.angle_gamma   90.00
#
_symmetry.space_group_name_H-M   'P 1'
#
loop_
_entity.id
_entity.type
_entity.pdbx_description
1 polymer ?
#
loop_
_entity_poly.entity_id
_entity_poly.type
_entity_poly.pdbx_seq_one_letter_code
_entity_poly.pdbx_strand_id
1 'polypeptide(L)'
;MFKVLEQNWKSYFASVKDFGINPTKYKAKPRPPKFKNTDKNKNEIIFTNLAIRYDNELLKLSLSKAIKSLFNVESLNFEVSKKLQSIIDWNSLQQARFNYDKVQKCWYLIVIYKKEELENNKTNVGSIDLGLDNIATLTFKDGLNQYIFCGKKLKSVNSYTNKKIAHLQSIEMFKCGSDKFKNTKRINKIRRYRNNYINDYMHKVSKSIIDKSIENNVGKIVIGKLKGIKQNMNYNKNFVQVPIQRLAELISYKAKLQGIEVKFQEESYTSGCSALDLEAITKKNYNKSRRIVRGLFLSGYGLINSDINGSLNILRKSEKCIPDLINLKRDNGKLDSPKRIRVAC
;
A
#
# COMPACT_ATOMS: atom_id res chain seq x y z
N MET A 1 5.82 27.48 11.65
CA MET A 1 5.32 26.68 12.78
C MET A 1 3.95 27.15 13.26
N PHE A 2 3.73 28.45 13.49
CA PHE A 2 2.43 28.99 13.95
C PHE A 2 1.24 28.69 13.01
N LYS A 3 1.40 28.79 11.67
CA LYS A 3 0.33 28.46 10.72
C LYS A 3 -0.17 27.01 10.84
N VAL A 4 0.73 26.06 11.13
CA VAL A 4 0.34 24.64 11.33
C VAL A 4 -0.43 24.48 12.64
N LEU A 5 -0.02 25.20 13.71
CA LEU A 5 -0.73 25.18 14.98
C LEU A 5 -2.13 25.79 14.84
N GLU A 6 -2.26 26.92 14.16
CA GLU A 6 -3.54 27.56 13.84
C GLU A 6 -4.45 26.62 13.06
N GLN A 7 -3.94 25.94 12.03
CA GLN A 7 -4.69 24.96 11.25
C GLN A 7 -5.17 23.77 12.13
N ASN A 8 -4.32 23.28 13.04
CA ASN A 8 -4.69 22.22 13.95
C ASN A 8 -5.81 22.64 14.92
N TRP A 9 -5.79 23.87 15.42
CA TRP A 9 -6.85 24.41 16.24
C TRP A 9 -8.15 24.60 15.47
N LYS A 10 -8.10 25.16 14.25
CA LYS A 10 -9.27 25.26 13.37
C LYS A 10 -9.90 23.88 13.11
N SER A 11 -9.08 22.88 12.80
CA SER A 11 -9.54 21.50 12.60
C SER A 11 -10.17 20.90 13.87
N TYR A 12 -9.59 21.17 15.03
CA TYR A 12 -10.15 20.74 16.32
C TYR A 12 -11.54 21.34 16.57
N PHE A 13 -11.71 22.65 16.43
CA PHE A 13 -12.99 23.30 16.65
C PHE A 13 -14.05 22.84 15.64
N ALA A 14 -13.67 22.67 14.36
CA ALA A 14 -14.55 22.10 13.36
C ALA A 14 -15.00 20.67 13.73
N SER A 15 -14.07 19.84 14.21
CA SER A 15 -14.38 18.48 14.65
C SER A 15 -15.26 18.44 15.90
N VAL A 16 -15.11 19.37 16.83
CA VAL A 16 -15.96 19.48 18.03
C VAL A 16 -17.39 19.86 17.62
N LYS A 17 -17.53 20.81 16.69
CA LYS A 17 -18.83 21.22 16.15
C LYS A 17 -19.54 20.06 15.42
N ASP A 18 -18.82 19.33 14.54
CA ASP A 18 -19.37 18.17 13.83
C ASP A 18 -19.69 17.01 14.80
N PHE A 19 -18.90 16.81 15.85
CA PHE A 19 -19.17 15.81 16.90
C PHE A 19 -20.48 16.09 17.64
N GLY A 20 -20.83 17.36 17.86
CA GLY A 20 -22.10 17.74 18.48
C GLY A 20 -23.31 17.37 17.63
N ILE A 21 -23.15 17.36 16.30
CA ILE A 21 -24.23 17.01 15.33
C ILE A 21 -24.22 15.50 15.02
N ASN A 22 -23.03 14.92 14.83
CA ASN A 22 -22.84 13.56 14.35
C ASN A 22 -21.90 12.73 15.27
N PRO A 23 -22.25 12.43 16.52
CA PRO A 23 -21.35 11.78 17.47
C PRO A 23 -20.95 10.36 17.04
N THR A 24 -21.82 9.64 16.33
CA THR A 24 -21.57 8.26 15.85
C THR A 24 -20.51 8.15 14.75
N LYS A 25 -20.18 9.25 14.08
CA LYS A 25 -19.11 9.33 13.07
C LYS A 25 -17.72 9.20 13.70
N TYR A 26 -17.59 9.47 14.99
CA TYR A 26 -16.32 9.53 15.71
C TYR A 26 -16.15 8.33 16.63
N LYS A 27 -14.93 7.79 16.70
CA LYS A 27 -14.59 6.73 17.65
C LYS A 27 -14.49 7.21 19.11
N ALA A 28 -14.23 8.51 19.30
CA ALA A 28 -14.12 9.17 20.61
C ALA A 28 -14.27 10.69 20.43
N LYS A 29 -14.59 11.40 21.52
CA LYS A 29 -14.66 12.86 21.54
C LYS A 29 -13.35 13.49 21.04
N PRO A 30 -13.41 14.49 20.12
CA PRO A 30 -12.23 15.21 19.66
C PRO A 30 -11.45 15.82 20.82
N ARG A 31 -10.11 15.78 20.74
CA ARG A 31 -9.22 16.33 21.75
C ARG A 31 -8.40 17.48 21.16
N PRO A 32 -8.06 18.51 21.96
CA PRO A 32 -7.25 19.62 21.49
C PRO A 32 -5.84 19.16 21.11
N PRO A 33 -5.13 19.93 20.26
CA PRO A 33 -3.74 19.66 19.93
C PRO A 33 -2.88 19.58 21.20
N LYS A 34 -2.06 18.55 21.31
CA LYS A 34 -1.12 18.36 22.43
C LYS A 34 0.18 19.09 22.18
N PHE A 35 0.87 19.46 23.25
CA PHE A 35 2.26 19.96 23.19
C PHE A 35 3.17 18.88 22.58
N LYS A 36 4.05 19.31 21.68
CA LYS A 36 5.09 18.43 21.14
C LYS A 36 6.22 18.27 22.16
N ASN A 37 6.65 17.03 22.39
CA ASN A 37 7.84 16.80 23.20
C ASN A 37 9.08 17.16 22.35
N THR A 38 9.76 18.24 22.73
CA THR A 38 10.95 18.76 22.04
C THR A 38 12.22 18.00 22.40
N ASP A 39 12.30 17.43 23.62
CA ASP A 39 13.54 16.87 24.17
C ASP A 39 13.88 15.49 23.58
N LYS A 40 12.88 14.71 23.21
CA LYS A 40 13.07 13.32 22.74
C LYS A 40 12.85 13.13 21.25
N ASN A 41 12.24 14.07 20.55
CA ASN A 41 11.84 13.89 19.16
C ASN A 41 12.31 15.03 18.25
N LYS A 42 13.03 14.70 17.20
CA LYS A 42 13.24 15.61 16.08
C LYS A 42 11.90 15.77 15.36
N ASN A 43 11.27 16.93 15.54
CA ASN A 43 9.98 17.24 14.95
C ASN A 43 10.11 17.45 13.44
N GLU A 44 9.02 17.14 12.72
CA GLU A 44 8.91 17.48 11.31
C GLU A 44 8.94 18.99 11.10
N ILE A 45 9.74 19.44 10.13
CA ILE A 45 9.80 20.86 9.73
C ILE A 45 9.04 20.96 8.41
N ILE A 46 8.05 21.86 8.38
CA ILE A 46 7.16 22.03 7.23
C ILE A 46 7.37 23.41 6.61
N PHE A 47 7.66 23.42 5.30
CA PHE A 47 7.66 24.60 4.45
C PHE A 47 6.39 24.59 3.60
N THR A 48 5.67 25.70 3.58
CA THR A 48 4.50 25.89 2.72
C THR A 48 4.94 26.31 1.33
N ASN A 49 4.05 26.25 0.34
CA ASN A 49 4.30 26.63 -1.05
C ASN A 49 4.93 28.03 -1.19
N LEU A 50 4.54 29.01 -0.35
CA LEU A 50 5.10 30.35 -0.37
C LEU A 50 6.59 30.43 0.00
N ALA A 51 7.09 29.42 0.72
CA ALA A 51 8.49 29.35 1.14
C ALA A 51 9.34 28.44 0.25
N ILE A 52 8.78 27.91 -0.84
CA ILE A 52 9.43 26.95 -1.72
C ILE A 52 9.55 27.59 -3.11
N ARG A 53 10.73 27.54 -3.69
CA ARG A 53 10.98 27.93 -5.08
C ARG A 53 11.86 26.87 -5.75
N TYR A 54 11.58 26.59 -7.01
CA TYR A 54 12.43 25.77 -7.86
C TYR A 54 12.96 26.64 -9.00
N ASP A 55 14.26 26.75 -9.09
CA ASP A 55 14.94 27.58 -10.06
C ASP A 55 16.35 27.04 -10.34
N ASN A 56 16.77 26.98 -11.58
CA ASN A 56 18.10 26.54 -12.01
C ASN A 56 18.49 25.18 -11.39
N GLU A 57 17.62 24.17 -11.50
CA GLU A 57 17.83 22.82 -10.96
C GLU A 57 17.95 22.74 -9.42
N LEU A 58 17.74 23.85 -8.72
CA LEU A 58 17.81 23.97 -7.28
C LEU A 58 16.43 24.13 -6.66
N LEU A 59 16.13 23.30 -5.68
CA LEU A 59 15.00 23.50 -4.77
C LEU A 59 15.45 24.40 -3.63
N LYS A 60 14.92 25.63 -3.59
CA LYS A 60 15.25 26.67 -2.61
C LYS A 60 14.15 26.76 -1.55
N LEU A 61 14.49 26.65 -0.27
CA LEU A 61 13.57 26.76 0.85
C LEU A 61 13.91 28.03 1.66
N SER A 62 13.00 29.00 1.65
CA SER A 62 13.20 30.27 2.34
C SER A 62 13.17 30.12 3.87
N LEU A 63 14.10 30.75 4.55
CA LEU A 63 14.21 30.74 6.01
C LEU A 63 13.55 32.00 6.63
N SER A 64 13.19 31.93 7.91
CA SER A 64 12.69 33.09 8.64
C SER A 64 13.81 34.13 8.85
N LYS A 65 13.46 35.42 8.98
CA LYS A 65 14.43 36.50 9.21
C LYS A 65 15.39 36.18 10.36
N ALA A 66 14.87 35.66 11.49
CA ALA A 66 15.67 35.32 12.65
C ALA A 66 16.71 34.22 12.38
N ILE A 67 16.33 33.17 11.60
CA ILE A 67 17.25 32.08 11.20
C ILE A 67 18.30 32.60 10.24
N LYS A 68 17.91 33.42 9.26
CA LYS A 68 18.84 34.04 8.31
C LYS A 68 19.92 34.85 9.01
N SER A 69 19.50 35.72 9.94
CA SER A 69 20.41 36.52 10.73
C SER A 69 21.32 35.69 11.65
N LEU A 70 20.78 34.65 12.31
CA LEU A 70 21.53 33.80 13.23
C LEU A 70 22.62 32.95 12.54
N PHE A 71 22.32 32.42 11.35
CA PHE A 71 23.21 31.50 10.65
C PHE A 71 23.88 32.13 9.42
N ASN A 72 23.60 33.37 9.11
CA ASN A 72 24.06 34.07 7.88
C ASN A 72 23.77 33.27 6.60
N VAL A 73 22.56 32.70 6.49
CA VAL A 73 22.13 31.86 5.36
C VAL A 73 20.77 32.32 4.85
N GLU A 74 20.68 32.65 3.56
CA GLU A 74 19.44 33.16 2.95
C GLU A 74 18.38 32.08 2.73
N SER A 75 18.78 30.90 2.30
CA SER A 75 17.89 29.78 1.99
C SER A 75 18.61 28.45 2.13
N LEU A 76 17.86 27.37 2.28
CA LEU A 76 18.39 26.02 2.12
C LEU A 76 18.23 25.61 0.65
N ASN A 77 19.33 25.26 0.00
CA ASN A 77 19.37 24.91 -1.41
C ASN A 77 19.68 23.42 -1.57
N PHE A 78 18.91 22.74 -2.41
CA PHE A 78 19.06 21.31 -2.68
C PHE A 78 19.13 21.09 -4.19
N GLU A 79 20.18 20.45 -4.65
CA GLU A 79 20.28 19.99 -6.04
C GLU A 79 19.26 18.89 -6.31
N VAL A 80 18.54 19.01 -7.41
CA VAL A 80 17.53 18.05 -7.81
C VAL A 80 18.07 17.18 -8.92
N SER A 81 18.07 15.87 -8.74
CA SER A 81 18.51 14.96 -9.79
C SER A 81 17.67 15.09 -11.06
N LYS A 82 18.27 14.93 -12.24
CA LYS A 82 17.60 14.98 -13.56
C LYS A 82 16.34 14.11 -13.62
N LYS A 83 16.37 12.94 -12.96
CA LYS A 83 15.22 12.04 -12.88
C LYS A 83 14.05 12.67 -12.12
N LEU A 84 14.28 13.39 -11.04
CA LEU A 84 13.21 14.05 -10.28
C LEU A 84 12.71 15.30 -11.01
N GLN A 85 13.58 15.99 -11.74
CA GLN A 85 13.22 17.15 -12.54
C GLN A 85 12.13 16.80 -13.58
N SER A 86 12.22 15.61 -14.20
CA SER A 86 11.24 15.16 -15.20
C SER A 86 9.95 14.57 -14.63
N ILE A 87 9.90 14.23 -13.32
CA ILE A 87 8.74 13.57 -12.71
C ILE A 87 7.84 14.57 -11.99
N ILE A 88 8.44 15.61 -11.37
CA ILE A 88 7.74 16.55 -10.50
C ILE A 88 7.30 17.76 -11.33
N ASP A 89 6.02 18.08 -11.25
CA ASP A 89 5.54 19.39 -11.70
C ASP A 89 5.86 20.43 -10.61
N TRP A 90 6.90 21.20 -10.86
CA TRP A 90 7.44 22.19 -9.92
C TRP A 90 6.50 23.38 -9.69
N ASN A 91 5.59 23.67 -10.62
CA ASN A 91 4.58 24.72 -10.50
C ASN A 91 3.44 24.32 -9.55
N SER A 92 3.23 23.01 -9.38
CA SER A 92 2.17 22.47 -8.54
C SER A 92 2.59 22.14 -7.09
N LEU A 93 3.79 22.62 -6.66
CA LEU A 93 4.33 22.40 -5.34
C LEU A 93 3.38 22.91 -4.24
N GLN A 94 3.15 22.06 -3.23
CA GLN A 94 2.29 22.38 -2.09
C GLN A 94 3.07 22.54 -0.80
N GLN A 95 3.99 21.62 -0.53
CA GLN A 95 4.77 21.60 0.69
C GLN A 95 6.13 20.91 0.48
N ALA A 96 7.11 21.32 1.28
CA ALA A 96 8.33 20.55 1.49
C ALA A 96 8.46 20.25 3.00
N ARG A 97 8.79 19.00 3.35
CA ARG A 97 8.86 18.56 4.75
C ARG A 97 10.19 17.89 5.03
N PHE A 98 10.81 18.23 6.13
CA PHE A 98 11.94 17.47 6.66
C PHE A 98 11.44 16.51 7.73
N ASN A 99 11.73 15.24 7.52
CA ASN A 99 11.45 14.19 8.50
C ASN A 99 12.74 13.47 8.87
N TYR A 100 12.97 13.29 10.17
CA TYR A 100 14.14 12.60 10.69
C TYR A 100 13.85 11.11 10.91
N ASP A 101 14.56 10.26 10.22
CA ASP A 101 14.54 8.82 10.48
C ASP A 101 15.50 8.48 11.61
N LYS A 102 14.95 8.08 12.76
CA LYS A 102 15.72 7.71 13.96
C LYS A 102 16.55 6.43 13.76
N VAL A 103 16.07 5.51 12.89
CA VAL A 103 16.75 4.24 12.63
C VAL A 103 17.96 4.47 11.72
N GLN A 104 17.78 5.29 10.70
CA GLN A 104 18.83 5.62 9.73
C GLN A 104 19.70 6.79 10.16
N LYS A 105 19.28 7.54 11.18
CA LYS A 105 19.93 8.77 11.66
C LYS A 105 20.15 9.81 10.56
N CYS A 106 19.21 9.93 9.63
CA CYS A 106 19.28 10.90 8.53
C CYS A 106 17.98 11.66 8.38
N TRP A 107 18.06 12.82 7.74
CA TRP A 107 16.90 13.62 7.36
C TRP A 107 16.47 13.27 5.94
N TYR A 108 15.16 13.18 5.74
CA TYR A 108 14.53 13.08 4.43
C TYR A 108 13.85 14.40 4.11
N LEU A 109 14.10 14.91 2.93
CA LEU A 109 13.31 15.98 2.34
C LEU A 109 12.20 15.33 1.51
N ILE A 110 10.96 15.59 1.91
CA ILE A 110 9.74 15.09 1.26
C ILE A 110 9.11 16.26 0.52
N VAL A 111 9.01 16.15 -0.78
CA VAL A 111 8.36 17.15 -1.65
C VAL A 111 6.95 16.68 -1.97
N ILE A 112 5.96 17.54 -1.73
CA ILE A 112 4.54 17.28 -1.96
C ILE A 112 4.07 18.23 -3.06
N TYR A 113 3.53 17.66 -4.14
CA TYR A 113 3.00 18.39 -5.28
C TYR A 113 1.64 17.85 -5.71
N LYS A 114 0.83 18.64 -6.35
CA LYS A 114 -0.42 18.19 -6.98
C LYS A 114 -0.11 17.48 -8.29
N LYS A 115 -0.91 16.50 -8.59
CA LYS A 115 -0.96 15.87 -9.90
C LYS A 115 -2.41 15.74 -10.30
N GLU A 116 -2.75 16.12 -11.50
CA GLU A 116 -4.10 15.97 -12.04
C GLU A 116 -4.38 14.50 -12.35
N GLU A 117 -5.62 14.12 -12.16
CA GLU A 117 -6.12 12.79 -12.48
C GLU A 117 -6.45 12.77 -13.97
N LEU A 118 -6.07 11.69 -14.66
CA LEU A 118 -6.44 11.50 -16.05
C LEU A 118 -7.92 11.13 -16.15
N GLU A 119 -8.59 11.58 -17.19
CA GLU A 119 -9.94 11.11 -17.52
C GLU A 119 -9.89 9.67 -18.07
N ASN A 120 -10.84 8.85 -17.66
CA ASN A 120 -10.92 7.46 -18.08
C ASN A 120 -12.37 7.04 -18.33
N ASN A 121 -12.70 6.84 -19.61
CA ASN A 121 -14.03 6.44 -20.08
C ASN A 121 -14.12 4.92 -20.37
N LYS A 122 -13.17 4.14 -19.86
CA LYS A 122 -13.11 2.69 -20.08
C LYS A 122 -14.16 1.96 -19.24
N THR A 123 -14.71 0.88 -19.77
CA THR A 123 -15.87 0.18 -19.18
C THR A 123 -15.54 -1.16 -18.55
N ASN A 124 -14.36 -1.75 -18.84
CA ASN A 124 -13.98 -3.02 -18.25
C ASN A 124 -13.73 -2.87 -16.74
N VAL A 125 -14.00 -3.93 -16.00
CA VAL A 125 -13.81 -3.96 -14.53
C VAL A 125 -12.80 -5.02 -14.17
N GLY A 126 -11.81 -4.63 -13.37
CA GLY A 126 -10.85 -5.55 -12.79
C GLY A 126 -11.16 -5.83 -11.33
N SER A 127 -10.80 -7.02 -10.85
CA SER A 127 -10.83 -7.34 -9.42
C SER A 127 -9.50 -7.88 -8.93
N ILE A 128 -9.21 -7.63 -7.66
CA ILE A 128 -7.93 -8.01 -7.04
C ILE A 128 -8.21 -8.74 -5.73
N ASP A 129 -7.73 -9.97 -5.66
CA ASP A 129 -7.59 -10.73 -4.42
C ASP A 129 -6.16 -10.56 -3.89
N LEU A 130 -6.01 -10.11 -2.63
CA LEU A 130 -4.73 -9.83 -2.00
C LEU A 130 -4.35 -10.98 -1.05
N GLY A 131 -3.16 -11.54 -1.24
CA GLY A 131 -2.69 -12.70 -0.49
C GLY A 131 -1.23 -12.58 -0.02
N LEU A 132 -0.64 -13.71 0.37
CA LEU A 132 0.75 -13.80 0.81
C LEU A 132 1.65 -14.54 -0.18
N ASP A 133 1.26 -15.73 -0.62
CA ASP A 133 2.02 -16.54 -1.57
C ASP A 133 1.91 -15.96 -2.97
N ASN A 134 0.71 -15.58 -3.32
CA ASN A 134 0.38 -14.70 -4.42
C ASN A 134 -0.03 -13.36 -3.79
N ILE A 135 0.81 -12.33 -3.98
CA ILE A 135 0.62 -11.04 -3.30
C ILE A 135 -0.60 -10.29 -3.83
N ALA A 136 -0.95 -10.54 -5.09
CA ALA A 136 -2.16 -10.07 -5.73
C ALA A 136 -2.54 -11.02 -6.88
N THR A 137 -3.82 -11.27 -7.05
CA THR A 137 -4.39 -11.95 -8.20
C THR A 137 -5.36 -11.00 -8.87
N LEU A 138 -5.10 -10.66 -10.12
CA LEU A 138 -5.86 -9.70 -10.92
C LEU A 138 -6.64 -10.44 -11.99
N THR A 139 -7.96 -10.27 -12.00
CA THR A 139 -8.88 -10.81 -13.00
C THR A 139 -9.76 -9.71 -13.58
N PHE A 140 -10.32 -9.93 -14.76
CA PHE A 140 -11.14 -8.95 -15.45
C PHE A 140 -12.51 -9.51 -15.81
N LYS A 141 -13.49 -8.61 -15.94
CA LYS A 141 -14.88 -8.95 -16.28
C LYS A 141 -14.99 -9.60 -17.67
N ASP A 142 -14.18 -9.16 -18.63
CA ASP A 142 -14.14 -9.71 -19.99
C ASP A 142 -13.57 -11.14 -20.07
N GLY A 143 -12.97 -11.65 -19.00
CA GLY A 143 -12.44 -13.01 -18.93
C GLY A 143 -11.19 -13.30 -19.78
N LEU A 144 -10.66 -12.31 -20.51
CA LEU A 144 -9.57 -12.53 -21.49
C LEU A 144 -8.20 -12.78 -20.85
N ASN A 145 -7.91 -12.11 -19.75
CA ASN A 145 -6.61 -12.22 -19.09
C ASN A 145 -6.74 -12.39 -17.58
N GLN A 146 -5.83 -13.18 -16.99
CA GLN A 146 -5.70 -13.34 -15.55
C GLN A 146 -4.22 -13.30 -15.19
N TYR A 147 -3.89 -12.56 -14.12
CA TYR A 147 -2.51 -12.37 -13.69
C TYR A 147 -2.34 -12.69 -12.20
N ILE A 148 -1.28 -13.41 -11.88
CA ILE A 148 -0.86 -13.67 -10.51
C ILE A 148 0.48 -13.02 -10.26
N PHE A 149 0.56 -12.19 -9.23
CA PHE A 149 1.79 -11.56 -8.77
C PHE A 149 2.39 -12.36 -7.62
N CYS A 150 3.62 -12.85 -7.79
CA CYS A 150 4.25 -13.76 -6.85
C CYS A 150 4.70 -13.04 -5.57
N GLY A 151 4.30 -13.50 -4.37
CA GLY A 151 4.74 -12.98 -3.07
C GLY A 151 5.87 -13.78 -2.40
N LYS A 152 6.31 -14.91 -2.98
CA LYS A 152 7.27 -15.83 -2.36
C LYS A 152 8.62 -15.18 -2.01
N LYS A 153 9.10 -14.24 -2.85
CA LYS A 153 10.34 -13.49 -2.58
C LYS A 153 10.25 -12.66 -1.30
N LEU A 154 9.11 -12.01 -1.04
CA LEU A 154 8.91 -11.24 0.20
C LEU A 154 8.97 -12.15 1.43
N LYS A 155 8.36 -13.33 1.36
CA LYS A 155 8.43 -14.33 2.44
C LYS A 155 9.86 -14.78 2.69
N SER A 156 10.62 -15.06 1.62
CA SER A 156 12.03 -15.46 1.71
C SER A 156 12.90 -14.38 2.36
N VAL A 157 12.78 -13.12 1.92
CA VAL A 157 13.51 -11.99 2.49
C VAL A 157 13.14 -11.78 3.97
N ASN A 158 11.86 -11.86 4.32
CA ASN A 158 11.42 -11.76 5.71
C ASN A 158 12.01 -12.89 6.58
N SER A 159 11.95 -14.14 6.11
CA SER A 159 12.49 -15.30 6.83
C SER A 159 14.00 -15.18 7.04
N TYR A 160 14.74 -14.85 5.98
CA TYR A 160 16.19 -14.66 6.04
C TYR A 160 16.58 -13.55 7.03
N THR A 161 15.95 -12.38 6.91
CA THR A 161 16.27 -11.24 7.78
C THR A 161 15.92 -11.51 9.23
N ASN A 162 14.79 -12.20 9.51
CA ASN A 162 14.41 -12.58 10.87
C ASN A 162 15.41 -13.53 11.50
N LYS A 163 15.84 -14.59 10.78
CA LYS A 163 16.86 -15.51 11.26
C LYS A 163 18.17 -14.78 11.58
N LYS A 164 18.60 -13.88 10.69
CA LYS A 164 19.81 -13.07 10.88
C LYS A 164 19.72 -12.12 12.07
N ILE A 165 18.57 -11.47 12.25
CA ILE A 165 18.32 -10.59 13.40
C ILE A 165 18.31 -11.40 14.68
N ALA A 166 17.60 -12.53 14.74
CA ALA A 166 17.56 -13.38 15.93
C ALA A 166 18.94 -13.86 16.36
N HIS A 167 19.76 -14.30 15.40
CA HIS A 167 21.15 -14.68 15.67
C HIS A 167 21.99 -13.53 16.24
N LEU A 168 21.90 -12.31 15.67
CA LEU A 168 22.61 -11.14 16.20
C LEU A 168 22.10 -10.71 17.56
N GLN A 169 20.81 -10.88 17.84
CA GLN A 169 20.22 -10.61 19.15
C GLN A 169 20.74 -11.59 20.21
N SER A 170 20.83 -12.90 19.89
CA SER A 170 21.37 -13.89 20.84
C SER A 170 22.85 -13.60 21.18
N ILE A 171 23.66 -13.20 20.21
CA ILE A 171 25.06 -12.78 20.45
C ILE A 171 25.12 -11.56 21.39
N GLU A 172 24.28 -10.57 21.16
CA GLU A 172 24.25 -9.37 22.01
C GLU A 172 23.77 -9.65 23.43
N MET A 173 22.75 -10.51 23.59
CA MET A 173 22.29 -10.97 24.89
C MET A 173 23.37 -11.70 25.65
N PHE A 174 24.09 -12.62 24.99
CA PHE A 174 25.22 -13.35 25.57
C PHE A 174 26.32 -12.39 26.03
N LYS A 175 26.73 -11.43 25.18
CA LYS A 175 27.74 -10.42 25.52
C LYS A 175 27.37 -9.52 26.68
N CYS A 176 26.09 -9.18 26.79
CA CYS A 176 25.60 -8.26 27.84
C CYS A 176 25.22 -8.99 29.15
N GLY A 177 25.26 -10.33 29.19
CA GLY A 177 24.78 -11.11 30.34
C GLY A 177 23.34 -10.79 30.73
N SER A 178 22.47 -10.46 29.78
CA SER A 178 21.12 -9.95 30.04
C SER A 178 20.14 -10.49 29.01
N ASP A 179 18.92 -10.77 29.43
CA ASP A 179 17.80 -11.15 28.55
C ASP A 179 17.31 -10.01 27.67
N LYS A 180 17.80 -8.80 27.90
CA LYS A 180 17.48 -7.60 27.10
C LYS A 180 18.64 -7.23 26.19
N PHE A 181 18.38 -7.21 24.87
CA PHE A 181 19.38 -6.77 23.89
C PHE A 181 19.20 -5.29 23.51
N LYS A 182 20.29 -4.63 23.18
CA LYS A 182 20.29 -3.31 22.54
C LYS A 182 20.35 -3.45 21.03
N ASN A 183 19.57 -2.62 20.31
CA ASN A 183 19.64 -2.59 18.86
C ASN A 183 20.99 -2.08 18.38
N THR A 184 21.77 -2.93 17.74
CA THR A 184 23.07 -2.57 17.17
C THR A 184 22.91 -1.89 15.80
N LYS A 185 23.97 -1.18 15.36
CA LYS A 185 24.03 -0.60 14.00
C LYS A 185 23.81 -1.68 12.93
N ARG A 186 24.35 -2.90 13.14
CA ARG A 186 24.21 -4.03 12.20
C ARG A 186 22.78 -4.52 12.10
N ILE A 187 22.06 -4.69 13.21
CA ILE A 187 20.63 -5.06 13.23
C ILE A 187 19.81 -4.00 12.51
N ASN A 188 20.07 -2.70 12.78
CA ASN A 188 19.37 -1.61 12.12
C ASN A 188 19.61 -1.59 10.60
N LYS A 189 20.84 -1.88 10.12
CA LYS A 189 21.16 -2.00 8.69
C LYS A 189 20.36 -3.12 8.02
N ILE A 190 20.21 -4.28 8.67
CA ILE A 190 19.42 -5.42 8.15
C ILE A 190 17.93 -5.05 8.08
N ARG A 191 17.38 -4.42 9.13
CA ARG A 191 15.99 -3.95 9.12
C ARG A 191 15.73 -2.94 8.01
N ARG A 192 16.66 -2.00 7.81
CA ARG A 192 16.59 -1.02 6.72
C ARG A 192 16.57 -1.70 5.37
N TYR A 193 17.49 -2.63 5.11
CA TYR A 193 17.53 -3.39 3.86
C TYR A 193 16.19 -4.08 3.60
N ARG A 194 15.65 -4.79 4.59
CA ARG A 194 14.34 -5.45 4.49
C ARG A 194 13.22 -4.48 4.14
N ASN A 195 13.14 -3.37 4.86
CA ASN A 195 12.07 -2.39 4.66
C ASN A 195 12.15 -1.75 3.28
N ASN A 196 13.34 -1.40 2.81
CA ASN A 196 13.55 -0.84 1.48
C ASN A 196 13.18 -1.86 0.39
N TYR A 197 13.59 -3.12 0.54
CA TYR A 197 13.27 -4.19 -0.39
C TYR A 197 11.75 -4.41 -0.50
N ILE A 198 11.07 -4.53 0.65
CA ILE A 198 9.61 -4.71 0.67
C ILE A 198 8.90 -3.51 0.02
N ASN A 199 9.32 -2.29 0.34
CA ASN A 199 8.71 -1.09 -0.21
C ASN A 199 8.90 -1.00 -1.73
N ASP A 200 10.12 -1.24 -2.24
CA ASP A 200 10.41 -1.28 -3.67
C ASP A 200 9.56 -2.33 -4.39
N TYR A 201 9.49 -3.54 -3.82
CA TYR A 201 8.66 -4.62 -4.37
C TYR A 201 7.18 -4.22 -4.46
N MET A 202 6.62 -3.63 -3.39
CA MET A 202 5.22 -3.17 -3.39
C MET A 202 4.96 -2.09 -4.43
N HIS A 203 5.89 -1.15 -4.61
CA HIS A 203 5.80 -0.12 -5.64
C HIS A 203 5.83 -0.69 -7.07
N LYS A 204 6.69 -1.69 -7.32
CA LYS A 204 6.78 -2.37 -8.61
C LYS A 204 5.54 -3.21 -8.91
N VAL A 205 5.07 -4.00 -7.94
CA VAL A 205 3.83 -4.79 -8.08
C VAL A 205 2.63 -3.88 -8.35
N SER A 206 2.45 -2.84 -7.54
CA SER A 206 1.32 -1.91 -7.73
C SER A 206 1.38 -1.18 -9.07
N LYS A 207 2.59 -0.82 -9.56
CA LYS A 207 2.73 -0.25 -10.90
C LYS A 207 2.33 -1.28 -11.98
N SER A 208 2.86 -2.49 -11.92
CA SER A 208 2.55 -3.53 -12.90
C SER A 208 1.05 -3.91 -12.93
N ILE A 209 0.37 -3.87 -11.76
CA ILE A 209 -1.10 -4.07 -11.70
C ILE A 209 -1.81 -2.96 -12.49
N ILE A 210 -1.43 -1.71 -12.31
CA ILE A 210 -2.04 -0.59 -13.03
C ILE A 210 -1.72 -0.65 -14.52
N ASP A 211 -0.47 -0.95 -14.91
CA ASP A 211 -0.08 -1.10 -16.31
C ASP A 211 -0.95 -2.19 -16.98
N LYS A 212 -1.13 -3.37 -16.31
CA LYS A 212 -2.02 -4.43 -16.80
C LYS A 212 -3.50 -4.04 -16.84
N SER A 213 -3.95 -3.21 -15.92
CA SER A 213 -5.32 -2.69 -15.93
C SER A 213 -5.55 -1.73 -17.10
N ILE A 214 -4.57 -0.89 -17.43
CA ILE A 214 -4.63 0.01 -18.59
C ILE A 214 -4.65 -0.79 -19.91
N GLU A 215 -3.76 -1.79 -20.03
CA GLU A 215 -3.71 -2.70 -21.19
C GLU A 215 -5.03 -3.42 -21.45
N ASN A 216 -5.80 -3.72 -20.38
CA ASN A 216 -7.09 -4.42 -20.46
C ASN A 216 -8.30 -3.46 -20.39
N ASN A 217 -8.12 -2.18 -20.70
CA ASN A 217 -9.16 -1.18 -20.80
C ASN A 217 -10.04 -1.06 -19.54
N VAL A 218 -9.42 -1.13 -18.35
CA VAL A 218 -10.12 -1.07 -17.07
C VAL A 218 -10.46 0.38 -16.70
N GLY A 219 -11.75 0.63 -16.41
CA GLY A 219 -12.23 1.87 -15.82
C GLY A 219 -12.46 1.80 -14.31
N LYS A 220 -12.58 0.57 -13.77
CA LYS A 220 -12.83 0.34 -12.35
C LYS A 220 -12.08 -0.87 -11.82
N ILE A 221 -11.48 -0.75 -10.63
CA ILE A 221 -10.82 -1.85 -9.92
C ILE A 221 -11.53 -2.11 -8.60
N VAL A 222 -11.91 -3.36 -8.35
CA VAL A 222 -12.45 -3.83 -7.08
C VAL A 222 -11.34 -4.53 -6.30
N ILE A 223 -11.01 -4.03 -5.13
CA ILE A 223 -10.00 -4.64 -4.25
C ILE A 223 -10.70 -5.36 -3.10
N GLY A 224 -10.37 -6.62 -2.92
CA GLY A 224 -10.82 -7.39 -1.77
C GLY A 224 -10.31 -6.79 -0.46
N LYS A 225 -11.18 -6.68 0.55
CA LYS A 225 -10.86 -6.17 1.87
C LYS A 225 -10.86 -7.29 2.89
N LEU A 226 -9.69 -7.67 3.32
CA LEU A 226 -9.50 -8.64 4.39
C LEU A 226 -9.85 -7.99 5.74
N LYS A 227 -11.03 -8.30 6.30
CA LYS A 227 -11.41 -7.89 7.66
C LYS A 227 -10.81 -8.87 8.69
N GLY A 228 -10.19 -8.35 9.75
CA GLY A 228 -9.88 -9.11 10.96
C GLY A 228 -8.75 -10.14 10.90
N ILE A 229 -8.00 -10.26 9.80
CA ILE A 229 -6.93 -11.27 9.67
C ILE A 229 -5.88 -11.21 10.79
N LYS A 230 -5.71 -10.04 11.42
CA LYS A 230 -4.72 -9.86 12.50
C LYS A 230 -5.27 -10.16 13.89
N GLN A 231 -6.59 -10.29 14.08
CA GLN A 231 -7.18 -10.30 15.42
C GLN A 231 -7.19 -11.68 16.09
N ASN A 232 -7.13 -12.80 15.33
CA ASN A 232 -7.25 -14.16 15.88
C ASN A 232 -6.18 -15.14 15.41
N MET A 233 -5.07 -14.67 14.85
CA MET A 233 -4.01 -15.56 14.38
C MET A 233 -2.80 -15.53 15.28
N ASN A 234 -2.73 -16.42 16.25
CA ASN A 234 -1.59 -16.60 17.15
C ASN A 234 -0.28 -17.01 16.43
N TYR A 235 -0.29 -17.34 15.13
CA TYR A 235 0.85 -18.01 14.49
C TYR A 235 1.29 -17.50 13.13
N ASN A 236 0.71 -16.45 12.57
CA ASN A 236 1.10 -16.09 11.20
C ASN A 236 2.14 -14.97 11.15
N LYS A 237 3.39 -15.29 11.60
CA LYS A 237 4.57 -14.40 11.48
C LYS A 237 4.73 -13.80 10.08
N ASN A 238 4.24 -14.48 9.04
CA ASN A 238 4.32 -14.04 7.65
C ASN A 238 3.31 -12.92 7.33
N PHE A 239 2.07 -13.01 7.82
CA PHE A 239 1.03 -11.99 7.61
C PHE A 239 1.35 -10.65 8.28
N VAL A 240 1.99 -10.69 9.44
CA VAL A 240 2.34 -9.48 10.20
C VAL A 240 3.42 -8.66 9.48
N GLN A 241 4.25 -9.32 8.68
CA GLN A 241 5.45 -8.72 8.09
C GLN A 241 5.29 -8.28 6.64
N VAL A 242 4.22 -8.70 5.96
CA VAL A 242 3.90 -8.23 4.61
C VAL A 242 2.82 -7.16 4.71
N PRO A 243 3.10 -5.90 4.31
CA PRO A 243 2.16 -4.80 4.46
C PRO A 243 1.11 -4.80 3.33
N ILE A 244 0.18 -5.76 3.35
CA ILE A 244 -0.87 -5.93 2.32
C ILE A 244 -1.73 -4.65 2.20
N GLN A 245 -2.10 -4.04 3.33
CA GLN A 245 -2.84 -2.78 3.33
C GLN A 245 -2.09 -1.66 2.59
N ARG A 246 -0.76 -1.61 2.75
CA ARG A 246 0.08 -0.65 2.02
C ARG A 246 0.05 -0.90 0.51
N LEU A 247 -0.01 -2.17 0.08
CA LEU A 247 -0.17 -2.50 -1.34
C LEU A 247 -1.51 -2.00 -1.88
N ALA A 248 -2.60 -2.21 -1.15
CA ALA A 248 -3.93 -1.72 -1.53
C ALA A 248 -3.95 -0.18 -1.66
N GLU A 249 -3.31 0.55 -0.73
CA GLU A 249 -3.15 2.00 -0.79
C GLU A 249 -2.33 2.45 -2.00
N LEU A 250 -1.22 1.75 -2.31
CA LEU A 250 -0.39 2.03 -3.47
C LEU A 250 -1.13 1.80 -4.80
N ILE A 251 -1.94 0.75 -4.88
CA ILE A 251 -2.80 0.48 -6.04
C ILE A 251 -3.84 1.59 -6.17
N SER A 252 -4.51 1.95 -5.06
CA SER A 252 -5.59 2.93 -5.06
C SER A 252 -5.14 4.29 -5.55
N TYR A 253 -4.02 4.85 -5.04
CA TYR A 253 -3.60 6.16 -5.50
C TYR A 253 -3.07 6.16 -6.94
N LYS A 254 -2.40 5.07 -7.37
CA LYS A 254 -1.92 4.95 -8.74
C LYS A 254 -3.07 4.77 -9.74
N ALA A 255 -4.09 4.00 -9.38
CA ALA A 255 -5.33 3.84 -10.15
C ALA A 255 -6.01 5.20 -10.33
N LYS A 256 -6.16 5.95 -9.25
CA LYS A 256 -6.77 7.28 -9.24
C LYS A 256 -6.05 8.24 -10.18
N LEU A 257 -4.71 8.23 -10.20
CA LEU A 257 -3.92 9.04 -11.13
C LEU A 257 -4.17 8.68 -12.61
N GLN A 258 -4.65 7.49 -12.91
CA GLN A 258 -5.02 7.03 -14.25
C GLN A 258 -6.54 7.13 -14.52
N GLY A 259 -7.29 7.83 -13.66
CA GLY A 259 -8.73 7.96 -13.74
C GLY A 259 -9.48 6.65 -13.50
N ILE A 260 -8.83 5.62 -12.95
CA ILE A 260 -9.46 4.33 -12.65
C ILE A 260 -10.13 4.42 -11.27
N GLU A 261 -11.45 4.19 -11.22
CA GLU A 261 -12.21 4.11 -9.97
C GLU A 261 -11.75 2.93 -9.13
N VAL A 262 -11.62 3.11 -7.81
CA VAL A 262 -11.28 2.01 -6.88
C VAL A 262 -12.37 1.82 -5.85
N LYS A 263 -12.87 0.59 -5.75
CA LYS A 263 -13.85 0.16 -4.76
C LYS A 263 -13.29 -0.96 -3.89
N PHE A 264 -13.57 -0.92 -2.61
CA PHE A 264 -13.20 -1.99 -1.66
C PHE A 264 -14.40 -2.88 -1.39
N GLN A 265 -14.23 -4.20 -1.57
CA GLN A 265 -15.26 -5.21 -1.34
C GLN A 265 -14.86 -6.17 -0.23
N GLU A 266 -15.75 -6.45 0.67
CA GLU A 266 -15.59 -7.46 1.72
C GLU A 266 -15.61 -8.87 1.14
N GLU A 267 -14.66 -9.73 1.57
CA GLU A 267 -14.34 -11.03 0.95
C GLU A 267 -15.04 -12.25 1.57
N SER A 268 -16.00 -12.10 2.47
CA SER A 268 -16.66 -13.26 3.09
C SER A 268 -17.21 -14.21 2.03
N TYR A 269 -16.87 -15.49 2.20
CA TYR A 269 -17.30 -16.63 1.36
C TYR A 269 -16.79 -16.66 -0.09
N THR A 270 -15.99 -15.71 -0.54
CA THR A 270 -15.50 -15.65 -1.93
C THR A 270 -14.56 -16.79 -2.29
N SER A 271 -13.81 -17.34 -1.34
CA SER A 271 -12.79 -18.37 -1.58
C SER A 271 -13.32 -19.80 -1.65
N GLY A 272 -14.57 -20.05 -1.25
CA GLY A 272 -15.15 -21.39 -1.17
C GLY A 272 -16.40 -21.62 -2.00
N CYS A 273 -16.95 -20.56 -2.65
CA CYS A 273 -17.99 -20.66 -3.65
C CYS A 273 -17.39 -20.70 -5.04
N SER A 274 -18.03 -21.37 -5.99
CA SER A 274 -17.54 -21.42 -7.37
C SER A 274 -17.96 -20.19 -8.17
N ALA A 275 -16.97 -19.52 -8.77
CA ALA A 275 -17.22 -18.39 -9.64
C ALA A 275 -17.73 -18.83 -11.00
N LEU A 276 -17.23 -19.96 -11.54
CA LEU A 276 -17.60 -20.48 -12.85
C LEU A 276 -19.01 -21.10 -12.88
N ASP A 277 -19.44 -21.67 -11.74
CA ASP A 277 -20.77 -22.25 -11.58
C ASP A 277 -21.82 -21.17 -11.18
N LEU A 278 -21.40 -19.90 -11.09
CA LEU A 278 -22.22 -18.76 -10.68
C LEU A 278 -22.95 -18.96 -9.35
N GLU A 279 -22.39 -19.75 -8.45
CA GLU A 279 -22.98 -20.01 -7.14
C GLU A 279 -23.20 -18.72 -6.36
N ALA A 280 -24.31 -18.63 -5.61
CA ALA A 280 -24.55 -17.53 -4.70
C ALA A 280 -23.46 -17.49 -3.61
N ILE A 281 -22.84 -16.32 -3.39
CA ILE A 281 -21.71 -16.14 -2.46
C ILE A 281 -22.27 -16.04 -1.01
N THR A 282 -22.60 -17.19 -0.44
CA THR A 282 -23.22 -17.33 0.88
C THR A 282 -22.53 -18.42 1.72
N LYS A 283 -22.80 -18.43 3.03
CA LYS A 283 -22.30 -19.46 3.92
C LYS A 283 -22.76 -20.88 3.50
N LYS A 284 -23.99 -21.00 2.94
CA LYS A 284 -24.59 -22.27 2.54
C LYS A 284 -23.80 -22.94 1.41
N ASN A 285 -23.32 -22.16 0.44
CA ASN A 285 -22.60 -22.66 -0.72
C ASN A 285 -21.08 -22.72 -0.51
N TYR A 286 -20.61 -22.28 0.67
CA TYR A 286 -19.19 -22.25 0.99
C TYR A 286 -18.66 -23.64 1.32
N ASN A 287 -17.84 -24.21 0.43
CA ASN A 287 -17.29 -25.54 0.57
C ASN A 287 -15.75 -25.55 0.41
N LYS A 288 -15.04 -25.82 1.51
CA LYS A 288 -13.56 -25.90 1.51
C LYS A 288 -13.02 -27.18 0.87
N SER A 289 -13.78 -28.28 0.85
CA SER A 289 -13.33 -29.59 0.31
C SER A 289 -13.09 -29.53 -1.20
N ARG A 290 -13.70 -28.56 -1.91
CA ARG A 290 -13.46 -28.33 -3.34
C ARG A 290 -12.05 -27.79 -3.66
N ARG A 291 -11.28 -27.39 -2.64
CA ARG A 291 -9.83 -27.15 -2.79
C ARG A 291 -9.10 -28.50 -2.75
N ILE A 292 -8.95 -29.13 -3.90
CA ILE A 292 -8.32 -30.47 -4.04
C ILE A 292 -6.88 -30.44 -3.55
N VAL A 293 -6.12 -29.43 -4.02
CA VAL A 293 -4.76 -29.13 -3.57
C VAL A 293 -4.60 -27.64 -3.34
N ARG A 294 -3.53 -27.27 -2.65
CA ARG A 294 -3.23 -25.85 -2.42
C ARG A 294 -3.09 -25.11 -3.75
N GLY A 295 -3.97 -24.17 -4.01
CA GLY A 295 -3.97 -23.34 -5.22
C GLY A 295 -4.91 -23.81 -6.32
N LEU A 296 -5.56 -24.98 -6.21
CA LEU A 296 -6.56 -25.47 -7.17
C LEU A 296 -7.92 -25.70 -6.51
N PHE A 297 -8.96 -25.24 -7.18
CA PHE A 297 -10.37 -25.36 -6.79
C PHE A 297 -11.15 -26.10 -7.88
N LEU A 298 -11.98 -27.07 -7.50
CA LEU A 298 -12.83 -27.82 -8.40
C LEU A 298 -14.17 -27.11 -8.60
N SER A 299 -14.45 -26.71 -9.83
CA SER A 299 -15.77 -26.25 -10.28
C SER A 299 -16.48 -27.33 -11.08
N GLY A 300 -17.77 -27.15 -11.39
CA GLY A 300 -18.50 -28.02 -12.31
C GLY A 300 -17.94 -28.03 -13.74
N TYR A 301 -17.18 -26.99 -14.10
CA TYR A 301 -16.52 -26.86 -15.42
C TYR A 301 -15.04 -27.31 -15.42
N GLY A 302 -14.54 -27.87 -14.31
CA GLY A 302 -13.16 -28.30 -14.18
C GLY A 302 -12.34 -27.51 -13.16
N LEU A 303 -11.01 -27.63 -13.24
CA LEU A 303 -10.08 -27.03 -12.31
C LEU A 303 -9.87 -25.54 -12.59
N ILE A 304 -9.88 -24.74 -11.55
CA ILE A 304 -9.53 -23.33 -11.58
C ILE A 304 -8.52 -23.00 -10.46
N ASN A 305 -7.62 -22.07 -10.69
CA ASN A 305 -6.77 -21.56 -9.63
C ASN A 305 -7.61 -20.92 -8.52
N SER A 306 -7.37 -21.29 -7.25
CA SER A 306 -8.18 -20.87 -6.12
C SER A 306 -8.20 -19.35 -5.91
N ASP A 307 -7.08 -18.66 -6.22
CA ASP A 307 -6.98 -17.22 -6.03
C ASP A 307 -7.69 -16.47 -7.17
N ILE A 308 -7.70 -17.05 -8.39
CA ILE A 308 -8.54 -16.56 -9.51
C ILE A 308 -10.01 -16.72 -9.16
N ASN A 309 -10.42 -17.89 -8.64
CA ASN A 309 -11.79 -18.11 -8.20
C ASN A 309 -12.22 -17.06 -7.15
N GLY A 310 -11.35 -16.78 -6.16
CA GLY A 310 -11.57 -15.76 -5.16
C GLY A 310 -11.73 -14.37 -5.76
N SER A 311 -10.82 -13.97 -6.66
CA SER A 311 -10.85 -12.67 -7.34
C SER A 311 -12.11 -12.49 -8.20
N LEU A 312 -12.51 -13.50 -8.98
CA LEU A 312 -13.76 -13.47 -9.76
C LEU A 312 -15.00 -13.34 -8.85
N ASN A 313 -15.01 -13.99 -7.70
CA ASN A 313 -16.10 -13.85 -6.74
C ASN A 313 -16.12 -12.48 -6.05
N ILE A 314 -14.97 -11.84 -5.83
CA ILE A 314 -14.89 -10.44 -5.38
C ILE A 314 -15.56 -9.53 -6.41
N LEU A 315 -15.27 -9.74 -7.70
CA LEU A 315 -15.90 -9.02 -8.80
C LEU A 315 -17.43 -9.18 -8.78
N ARG A 316 -17.91 -10.42 -8.78
CA ARG A 316 -19.34 -10.76 -8.77
C ARG A 316 -20.08 -10.16 -7.59
N LYS A 317 -19.47 -10.21 -6.40
CA LYS A 317 -20.04 -9.67 -5.16
C LYS A 317 -20.16 -8.14 -5.19
N SER A 318 -19.18 -7.45 -5.77
CA SER A 318 -19.15 -5.99 -5.83
C SER A 318 -20.08 -5.40 -6.89
N GLU A 319 -19.98 -5.94 -8.11
CA GLU A 319 -20.64 -5.34 -9.27
C GLU A 319 -21.95 -6.03 -9.64
N LYS A 320 -22.30 -7.12 -8.94
CA LYS A 320 -23.49 -7.97 -9.24
C LYS A 320 -23.53 -8.38 -10.72
N CYS A 321 -22.36 -8.49 -11.36
CA CYS A 321 -22.23 -8.84 -12.76
C CYS A 321 -21.73 -10.27 -12.92
N ILE A 322 -22.03 -10.85 -14.08
CA ILE A 322 -21.50 -12.14 -14.50
C ILE A 322 -20.24 -11.85 -15.33
N PRO A 323 -19.06 -12.42 -14.96
CA PRO A 323 -17.89 -12.40 -15.83
C PRO A 323 -18.20 -13.10 -17.16
N ASP A 324 -17.48 -12.75 -18.21
CA ASP A 324 -17.62 -13.43 -19.48
C ASP A 324 -17.11 -14.88 -19.40
N LEU A 325 -18.05 -15.79 -19.14
CA LEU A 325 -17.77 -17.22 -18.99
C LEU A 325 -17.32 -17.87 -20.28
N ILE A 326 -17.70 -17.33 -21.46
CA ILE A 326 -17.28 -17.86 -22.75
C ILE A 326 -15.77 -17.67 -22.90
N ASN A 327 -15.28 -16.47 -22.66
CA ASN A 327 -13.86 -16.17 -22.71
C ASN A 327 -13.07 -16.91 -21.62
N LEU A 328 -13.61 -16.99 -20.40
CA LEU A 328 -12.99 -17.74 -19.31
C LEU A 328 -12.86 -19.24 -19.61
N LYS A 329 -13.89 -19.85 -20.26
CA LYS A 329 -13.92 -21.28 -20.56
C LYS A 329 -13.17 -21.65 -21.83
N ARG A 330 -13.03 -20.74 -22.81
CA ARG A 330 -12.27 -20.96 -24.05
C ARG A 330 -10.77 -21.22 -23.80
N ASP A 331 -10.28 -20.79 -22.68
CA ASP A 331 -8.87 -20.79 -22.37
C ASP A 331 -8.48 -22.05 -21.58
N ASN A 332 -8.62 -23.23 -22.25
CA ASN A 332 -8.21 -24.52 -21.69
C ASN A 332 -6.77 -24.42 -21.17
N GLY A 333 -6.60 -24.46 -19.84
CA GLY A 333 -5.32 -24.45 -19.14
C GLY A 333 -4.86 -23.09 -18.57
N LYS A 334 -5.48 -21.96 -18.87
CA LYS A 334 -5.09 -20.66 -18.27
C LYS A 334 -5.80 -20.39 -16.94
N LEU A 335 -6.95 -20.98 -16.68
CA LEU A 335 -7.67 -20.84 -15.41
C LEU A 335 -7.01 -21.63 -14.28
N ASP A 336 -6.45 -22.78 -14.54
CA ASP A 336 -5.68 -23.59 -13.59
C ASP A 336 -4.22 -23.13 -13.49
N SER A 337 -3.63 -22.67 -14.59
CA SER A 337 -2.24 -22.25 -14.75
C SER A 337 -2.11 -20.80 -15.25
N PRO A 338 -2.61 -19.83 -14.48
CA PRO A 338 -2.65 -18.43 -14.91
C PRO A 338 -1.26 -17.81 -15.07
N LYS A 339 -1.21 -16.74 -15.86
CA LYS A 339 0.02 -15.99 -16.15
C LYS A 339 0.66 -15.42 -14.87
N ARG A 340 1.83 -15.94 -14.53
CA ARG A 340 2.57 -15.51 -13.32
C ARG A 340 3.54 -14.40 -13.64
N ILE A 341 3.34 -13.24 -13.00
CA ILE A 341 4.23 -12.10 -13.11
C ILE A 341 5.25 -12.16 -11.97
N ARG A 342 6.53 -12.23 -12.34
CA ARG A 342 7.66 -12.10 -11.42
C ARG A 342 8.21 -10.70 -11.57
N VAL A 343 8.11 -9.92 -10.53
CA VAL A 343 8.67 -8.58 -10.49
C VAL A 343 10.15 -8.68 -10.08
N ALA A 344 11.03 -8.14 -10.91
CA ALA A 344 12.45 -8.05 -10.59
C ALA A 344 12.71 -6.96 -9.55
N CYS A 345 13.54 -7.26 -8.55
CA CYS A 345 14.06 -6.32 -7.55
C CYS A 345 15.58 -6.30 -7.61
#